data_bd7c77b384d84747af77e717531e480c
#
_entry.id   bd7c77b384d84747af77e717531e480c
#
_cell.length_a   1.000
_cell.length_b   1.000
_cell.length_c   1.000
_cell.angle_alpha   90.00
_cell.angle_beta   90.00
_cell.angle_gamma   90.00
#
_symmetry.space_group_name_H-M   'P 1'
#
loop_
_entity.id
_entity.type
_entity.pdbx_description
1 polymer ?
#
loop_
_entity_poly.entity_id
_entity_poly.type
_entity_poly.pdbx_seq_one_letter_code
_entity_poly.pdbx_strand_id
1 'polypeptide(L)'
;MSEPRGKPSMRGHEVEETILGGPARYTKDEVAAAAGVPVARAEQLWQAMGFAHVEDDAVVFTDADIAALRSLVELVSAEVIPPELESAVARTLAQTMSRLAEWQVGIFKSLLGEQFAVDVATTAQVADVILPVMERMQDYVWRRHLAATAARELAERDPGADERVQVIGFADIVGYTRLIRDFTELELARLIDGFESLAGGVVAENYGRVVKTVGDEVLFVTDNAAEAAEIALTLNEEIAKTDLLPPLRIGLAMGPVLARFGDVYGSTVNIASRLTSVARPASVLVDREVAAALRGRAEYRLISVGPTKVQSFRGLRAWALRRSE
;
A
#
# COMPACT_ATOMS: atom_id res chain seq x y z
N MET A 1 -28.10 3.51 -24.81
CA MET A 1 -29.02 3.25 -23.70
C MET A 1 -28.29 2.25 -22.80
N SER A 2 -27.64 2.75 -21.73
CA SER A 2 -26.96 1.90 -20.76
C SER A 2 -28.04 1.40 -19.79
N GLU A 3 -28.12 0.07 -19.61
CA GLU A 3 -28.98 -0.52 -18.58
C GLU A 3 -28.59 0.04 -17.20
N PRO A 4 -29.58 0.32 -16.32
CA PRO A 4 -29.28 0.73 -14.96
C PRO A 4 -28.55 -0.44 -14.27
N ARG A 5 -27.43 -0.16 -13.60
CA ARG A 5 -26.70 -1.12 -12.77
C ARG A 5 -27.72 -1.74 -11.80
N GLY A 6 -27.95 -3.04 -11.96
CA GLY A 6 -29.02 -3.77 -11.30
C GLY A 6 -28.99 -3.65 -9.78
N LYS A 7 -30.18 -3.55 -9.17
CA LYS A 7 -30.37 -3.77 -7.74
C LYS A 7 -29.74 -5.13 -7.39
N PRO A 8 -29.03 -5.24 -6.25
CA PRO A 8 -28.50 -6.53 -5.81
C PRO A 8 -29.65 -7.55 -5.80
N SER A 9 -29.38 -8.74 -6.30
CA SER A 9 -30.35 -9.82 -6.27
C SER A 9 -30.73 -10.13 -4.81
N MET A 10 -31.94 -10.58 -4.52
CA MET A 10 -32.33 -11.03 -3.15
C MET A 10 -31.27 -11.95 -2.51
N ARG A 11 -30.49 -12.65 -3.31
CA ARG A 11 -29.38 -13.52 -2.89
C ARG A 11 -28.13 -12.77 -2.39
N GLY A 12 -27.91 -11.53 -2.85
CA GLY A 12 -26.78 -10.70 -2.37
C GLY A 12 -27.02 -10.13 -0.98
N HIS A 13 -28.26 -9.89 -0.60
CA HIS A 13 -28.59 -9.28 0.70
C HIS A 13 -28.20 -10.16 1.90
N GLU A 14 -28.36 -11.48 1.84
CA GLU A 14 -28.01 -12.37 2.96
C GLU A 14 -26.52 -12.38 3.28
N VAL A 15 -25.66 -12.39 2.24
CA VAL A 15 -24.20 -12.27 2.42
C VAL A 15 -23.83 -10.90 2.93
N GLU A 16 -24.45 -9.85 2.42
CA GLU A 16 -24.23 -8.46 2.82
C GLU A 16 -24.61 -8.26 4.30
N GLU A 17 -25.77 -8.73 4.73
CA GLU A 17 -26.21 -8.68 6.14
C GLU A 17 -25.25 -9.42 7.07
N THR A 18 -24.75 -10.58 6.66
CA THR A 18 -23.75 -11.33 7.41
C THR A 18 -22.45 -10.53 7.56
N ILE A 19 -21.93 -9.95 6.46
CA ILE A 19 -20.69 -9.20 6.46
C ILE A 19 -20.82 -7.90 7.25
N LEU A 20 -21.95 -7.19 7.14
CA LEU A 20 -22.22 -5.93 7.84
C LEU A 20 -22.68 -6.13 9.30
N GLY A 21 -22.88 -7.38 9.73
CA GLY A 21 -23.28 -7.70 11.10
C GLY A 21 -24.73 -7.39 11.42
N GLY A 22 -25.61 -7.24 10.40
CA GLY A 22 -27.04 -7.04 10.56
C GLY A 22 -27.72 -6.48 9.33
N PRO A 23 -29.07 -6.47 9.34
CA PRO A 23 -29.87 -6.01 8.22
C PRO A 23 -29.82 -4.49 8.03
N ALA A 24 -29.95 -4.07 6.78
CA ALA A 24 -30.16 -2.67 6.44
C ALA A 24 -31.51 -2.18 7.00
N ARG A 25 -31.48 -1.08 7.75
CA ARG A 25 -32.67 -0.55 8.47
C ARG A 25 -32.85 0.94 8.32
N TYR A 26 -31.82 1.67 7.88
CA TYR A 26 -31.77 3.11 7.92
C TYR A 26 -31.54 3.72 6.55
N THR A 27 -32.14 4.87 6.33
CA THR A 27 -31.77 5.79 5.26
C THR A 27 -30.57 6.63 5.69
N LYS A 28 -29.94 7.34 4.77
CA LYS A 28 -28.82 8.22 5.06
C LYS A 28 -29.18 9.34 6.07
N ASP A 29 -30.40 9.88 5.97
CA ASP A 29 -30.91 10.92 6.87
C ASP A 29 -31.05 10.40 8.30
N GLU A 30 -31.59 9.19 8.45
CA GLU A 30 -31.74 8.54 9.76
C GLU A 30 -30.39 8.22 10.40
N VAL A 31 -29.39 7.77 9.62
CA VAL A 31 -28.02 7.54 10.12
C VAL A 31 -27.36 8.85 10.57
N ALA A 32 -27.45 9.91 9.76
CA ALA A 32 -26.89 11.20 10.09
C ALA A 32 -27.53 11.79 11.37
N ALA A 33 -28.86 11.72 11.47
CA ALA A 33 -29.60 12.15 12.64
C ALA A 33 -29.24 11.33 13.89
N ALA A 34 -29.15 10.01 13.77
CA ALA A 34 -28.75 9.14 14.87
C ALA A 34 -27.31 9.35 15.33
N ALA A 35 -26.41 9.71 14.40
CA ALA A 35 -25.02 10.05 14.72
C ALA A 35 -24.85 11.50 15.20
N GLY A 36 -25.90 12.32 15.14
CA GLY A 36 -25.86 13.71 15.58
C GLY A 36 -25.08 14.66 14.67
N VAL A 37 -25.06 14.37 13.35
CA VAL A 37 -24.35 15.18 12.36
C VAL A 37 -25.28 15.68 11.25
N PRO A 38 -24.96 16.80 10.60
CA PRO A 38 -25.67 17.22 9.38
C PRO A 38 -25.50 16.16 8.27
N VAL A 39 -26.56 15.88 7.53
CA VAL A 39 -26.55 14.91 6.40
C VAL A 39 -25.44 15.24 5.40
N ALA A 40 -25.24 16.50 5.05
CA ALA A 40 -24.17 16.93 4.15
C ALA A 40 -22.75 16.53 4.63
N ARG A 41 -22.51 16.54 5.95
CA ARG A 41 -21.22 16.06 6.51
C ARG A 41 -21.10 14.54 6.40
N ALA A 42 -22.16 13.80 6.67
CA ALA A 42 -22.18 12.35 6.51
C ALA A 42 -21.94 11.96 5.05
N GLU A 43 -22.60 12.60 4.11
CA GLU A 43 -22.39 12.39 2.66
C GLU A 43 -20.95 12.69 2.22
N GLN A 44 -20.37 13.77 2.71
CA GLN A 44 -18.98 14.12 2.43
C GLN A 44 -18.02 13.04 2.93
N LEU A 45 -18.27 12.44 4.09
CA LEU A 45 -17.46 11.37 4.66
C LEU A 45 -17.62 10.07 3.86
N TRP A 46 -18.85 9.69 3.50
CA TRP A 46 -19.09 8.50 2.65
C TRP A 46 -18.44 8.64 1.27
N GLN A 47 -18.52 9.82 0.65
CA GLN A 47 -17.80 10.11 -0.59
C GLN A 47 -16.28 10.04 -0.42
N ALA A 48 -15.75 10.57 0.69
CA ALA A 48 -14.32 10.45 1.00
C ALA A 48 -13.90 8.99 1.19
N MET A 49 -14.76 8.14 1.77
CA MET A 49 -14.55 6.69 1.90
C MET A 49 -14.75 5.93 0.59
N GLY A 50 -15.22 6.58 -0.48
CA GLY A 50 -15.42 5.93 -1.78
C GLY A 50 -16.69 5.09 -1.88
N PHE A 51 -17.64 5.26 -0.96
CA PHE A 51 -18.94 4.58 -1.04
C PHE A 51 -19.78 5.16 -2.17
N ALA A 52 -20.57 4.29 -2.81
CA ALA A 52 -21.44 4.70 -3.90
C ALA A 52 -22.50 5.70 -3.42
N HIS A 53 -22.92 6.59 -4.32
CA HIS A 53 -24.05 7.46 -4.05
C HIS A 53 -25.32 6.63 -3.83
N VAL A 54 -26.07 7.00 -2.81
CA VAL A 54 -27.31 6.34 -2.41
C VAL A 54 -28.48 7.34 -2.52
N GLU A 55 -29.60 6.90 -3.07
CA GLU A 55 -30.81 7.69 -3.16
C GLU A 55 -31.35 8.06 -1.77
N ASP A 56 -32.07 9.17 -1.65
CA ASP A 56 -32.46 9.72 -0.36
C ASP A 56 -33.35 8.78 0.47
N ASP A 57 -34.21 8.00 -0.21
CA ASP A 57 -35.16 7.07 0.39
C ASP A 57 -34.66 5.63 0.49
N ALA A 58 -33.43 5.36 0.04
CA ALA A 58 -32.87 4.01 0.05
C ALA A 58 -32.50 3.57 1.49
N VAL A 59 -33.06 2.45 1.91
CA VAL A 59 -32.76 1.81 3.20
C VAL A 59 -31.60 0.82 2.97
N VAL A 60 -30.37 1.25 3.22
CA VAL A 60 -29.15 0.47 2.94
C VAL A 60 -28.14 0.49 4.09
N PHE A 61 -28.38 1.26 5.14
CA PHE A 61 -27.48 1.40 6.26
C PHE A 61 -27.88 0.55 7.46
N THR A 62 -26.89 0.17 8.26
CA THR A 62 -27.02 -0.69 9.43
C THR A 62 -26.70 0.06 10.73
N ASP A 63 -26.85 -0.60 11.88
CA ASP A 63 -26.42 -0.07 13.18
C ASP A 63 -24.89 0.19 13.20
N ALA A 64 -24.10 -0.59 12.46
CA ALA A 64 -22.64 -0.41 12.36
C ALA A 64 -22.27 0.92 11.68
N ASP A 65 -23.05 1.36 10.69
CA ASP A 65 -22.82 2.66 10.01
C ASP A 65 -23.01 3.83 10.99
N ILE A 66 -24.04 3.76 11.83
CA ILE A 66 -24.25 4.77 12.89
C ILE A 66 -23.10 4.77 13.87
N ALA A 67 -22.65 3.59 14.31
CA ALA A 67 -21.54 3.48 15.25
C ALA A 67 -20.21 4.01 14.67
N ALA A 68 -19.92 3.67 13.41
CA ALA A 68 -18.72 4.13 12.70
C ALA A 68 -18.70 5.66 12.56
N LEU A 69 -19.82 6.24 12.13
CA LEU A 69 -19.94 7.69 11.98
C LEU A 69 -19.79 8.42 13.32
N ARG A 70 -20.41 7.91 14.40
CA ARG A 70 -20.23 8.44 15.77
C ARG A 70 -18.78 8.40 16.21
N SER A 71 -18.10 7.28 16.02
CA SER A 71 -16.69 7.13 16.42
C SER A 71 -15.78 8.16 15.74
N LEU A 72 -15.99 8.43 14.46
CA LEU A 72 -15.22 9.44 13.74
C LEU A 72 -15.52 10.86 14.28
N VAL A 73 -16.79 11.17 14.51
CA VAL A 73 -17.22 12.46 15.08
C VAL A 73 -16.65 12.66 16.49
N GLU A 74 -16.64 11.64 17.31
CA GLU A 74 -16.04 11.68 18.65
C GLU A 74 -14.54 12.00 18.61
N LEU A 75 -13.79 11.39 17.68
CA LEU A 75 -12.36 11.68 17.50
C LEU A 75 -12.09 13.14 17.09
N VAL A 76 -12.95 13.70 16.25
CA VAL A 76 -12.85 15.12 15.87
C VAL A 76 -13.26 16.02 17.04
N SER A 77 -14.33 15.68 17.75
CA SER A 77 -14.83 16.47 18.90
C SER A 77 -13.86 16.47 20.09
N ALA A 78 -13.10 15.38 20.24
CA ALA A 78 -12.04 15.25 21.24
C ALA A 78 -10.70 15.88 20.79
N GLU A 79 -10.68 16.60 19.67
CA GLU A 79 -9.49 17.24 19.09
C GLU A 79 -8.33 16.26 18.78
N VAL A 80 -8.63 14.95 18.70
CA VAL A 80 -7.64 13.92 18.31
C VAL A 80 -7.36 14.02 16.80
N ILE A 81 -8.40 14.30 16.02
CA ILE A 81 -8.30 14.55 14.57
C ILE A 81 -8.71 16.00 14.33
N PRO A 82 -7.83 16.86 13.76
CA PRO A 82 -8.23 18.18 13.32
C PRO A 82 -9.37 18.11 12.30
N PRO A 83 -10.40 18.97 12.37
CA PRO A 83 -11.55 18.94 11.47
C PRO A 83 -11.18 18.97 9.98
N GLU A 84 -10.13 19.71 9.62
CA GLU A 84 -9.61 19.81 8.24
C GLU A 84 -8.99 18.50 7.73
N LEU A 85 -8.61 17.58 8.59
CA LEU A 85 -8.05 16.27 8.25
C LEU A 85 -9.09 15.15 8.25
N GLU A 86 -10.31 15.39 8.74
CA GLU A 86 -11.35 14.36 8.86
C GLU A 86 -11.57 13.56 7.56
N SER A 87 -11.84 14.26 6.46
CA SER A 87 -12.04 13.61 5.15
C SER A 87 -10.78 12.91 4.62
N ALA A 88 -9.59 13.41 4.96
CA ALA A 88 -8.34 12.78 4.54
C ALA A 88 -8.08 11.49 5.31
N VAL A 89 -8.38 11.47 6.61
CA VAL A 89 -8.30 10.27 7.46
C VAL A 89 -9.29 9.22 6.99
N ALA A 90 -10.57 9.59 6.77
CA ALA A 90 -11.60 8.70 6.26
C ALA A 90 -11.19 8.07 4.93
N ARG A 91 -10.67 8.87 3.99
CA ARG A 91 -10.20 8.41 2.68
C ARG A 91 -9.05 7.43 2.80
N THR A 92 -8.04 7.73 3.61
CA THR A 92 -6.85 6.88 3.76
C THR A 92 -7.20 5.53 4.34
N LEU A 93 -8.04 5.52 5.37
CA LEU A 93 -8.53 4.28 5.97
C LEU A 93 -9.31 3.45 4.94
N ALA A 94 -10.27 4.06 4.26
CA ALA A 94 -11.10 3.39 3.28
C ALA A 94 -10.31 2.83 2.10
N GLN A 95 -9.35 3.57 1.55
CA GLN A 95 -8.49 3.07 0.46
C GLN A 95 -7.65 1.86 0.89
N THR A 96 -7.19 1.83 2.13
CA THR A 96 -6.44 0.68 2.66
C THR A 96 -7.35 -0.52 2.85
N MET A 97 -8.54 -0.31 3.44
CA MET A 97 -9.51 -1.37 3.70
C MET A 97 -10.16 -1.92 2.43
N SER A 98 -10.41 -1.07 1.41
CA SER A 98 -10.94 -1.52 0.11
C SER A 98 -10.00 -2.54 -0.55
N ARG A 99 -8.69 -2.25 -0.61
CA ARG A 99 -7.71 -3.20 -1.17
C ARG A 99 -7.64 -4.50 -0.38
N LEU A 100 -7.73 -4.40 0.96
CA LEU A 100 -7.75 -5.57 1.82
C LEU A 100 -9.02 -6.41 1.58
N ALA A 101 -10.19 -5.77 1.48
CA ALA A 101 -11.44 -6.44 1.20
C ALA A 101 -11.46 -7.12 -0.18
N GLU A 102 -10.95 -6.45 -1.23
CA GLU A 102 -10.82 -7.04 -2.56
C GLU A 102 -9.94 -8.29 -2.56
N TRP A 103 -8.80 -8.26 -1.85
CA TRP A 103 -7.92 -9.40 -1.68
C TRP A 103 -8.61 -10.55 -0.93
N GLN A 104 -9.34 -10.26 0.15
CA GLN A 104 -10.08 -11.26 0.92
C GLN A 104 -11.18 -11.92 0.08
N VAL A 105 -11.95 -11.15 -0.68
CA VAL A 105 -12.94 -11.68 -1.61
C VAL A 105 -12.28 -12.57 -2.68
N GLY A 106 -11.09 -12.20 -3.14
CA GLY A 106 -10.27 -13.03 -4.03
C GLY A 106 -9.95 -14.41 -3.44
N ILE A 107 -9.56 -14.46 -2.15
CA ILE A 107 -9.35 -15.73 -1.43
C ILE A 107 -10.65 -16.53 -1.34
N PHE A 108 -11.77 -15.92 -0.97
CA PHE A 108 -13.06 -16.62 -0.90
C PHE A 108 -13.46 -17.21 -2.26
N LYS A 109 -13.30 -16.47 -3.34
CA LYS A 109 -13.53 -16.97 -4.70
C LYS A 109 -12.64 -18.16 -5.03
N SER A 110 -11.37 -18.11 -4.64
CA SER A 110 -10.43 -19.21 -4.87
C SER A 110 -10.78 -20.47 -4.07
N LEU A 111 -11.25 -20.31 -2.83
CA LEU A 111 -11.63 -21.42 -1.96
C LEU A 111 -12.95 -22.07 -2.36
N LEU A 112 -13.95 -21.28 -2.74
CA LEU A 112 -15.30 -21.74 -3.07
C LEU A 112 -15.46 -22.07 -4.55
N GLY A 113 -14.56 -21.61 -5.42
CA GLY A 113 -14.62 -21.83 -6.86
C GLY A 113 -15.97 -21.37 -7.45
N GLU A 114 -16.58 -22.22 -8.27
CA GLU A 114 -17.90 -21.94 -8.89
C GLU A 114 -19.02 -21.77 -7.86
N GLN A 115 -18.91 -22.33 -6.66
CA GLN A 115 -19.92 -22.24 -5.61
C GLN A 115 -20.06 -20.83 -5.04
N PHE A 116 -19.01 -20.01 -5.10
CA PHE A 116 -19.03 -18.62 -4.61
C PHE A 116 -20.17 -17.78 -5.20
N ALA A 117 -20.53 -17.99 -6.45
CA ALA A 117 -21.58 -17.23 -7.12
C ALA A 117 -22.94 -17.92 -7.14
N VAL A 118 -22.98 -19.22 -6.86
CA VAL A 118 -24.17 -20.08 -7.05
C VAL A 118 -24.86 -20.40 -5.73
N ASP A 119 -24.11 -20.64 -4.65
CA ASP A 119 -24.63 -21.02 -3.35
C ASP A 119 -24.37 -19.94 -2.30
N VAL A 120 -25.34 -19.03 -2.17
CA VAL A 120 -25.31 -17.91 -1.21
C VAL A 120 -25.25 -18.40 0.23
N ALA A 121 -26.00 -19.47 0.56
CA ALA A 121 -26.01 -20.01 1.93
C ALA A 121 -24.64 -20.56 2.34
N THR A 122 -23.97 -21.28 1.44
CA THR A 122 -22.59 -21.73 1.68
C THR A 122 -21.63 -20.55 1.79
N THR A 123 -21.79 -19.51 0.97
CA THR A 123 -20.95 -18.31 1.04
C THR A 123 -21.14 -17.57 2.36
N ALA A 124 -22.37 -17.40 2.84
CA ALA A 124 -22.67 -16.78 4.14
C ALA A 124 -22.09 -17.61 5.31
N GLN A 125 -22.26 -18.94 5.30
CA GLN A 125 -21.68 -19.83 6.31
C GLN A 125 -20.15 -19.77 6.35
N VAL A 126 -19.50 -19.71 5.18
CA VAL A 126 -18.04 -19.54 5.10
C VAL A 126 -17.63 -18.18 5.65
N ALA A 127 -18.39 -17.12 5.36
CA ALA A 127 -18.15 -15.79 5.90
C ALA A 127 -18.24 -15.79 7.43
N ASP A 128 -19.28 -16.39 8.03
CA ASP A 128 -19.46 -16.48 9.48
C ASP A 128 -18.28 -17.16 10.21
N VAL A 129 -17.63 -18.13 9.57
CA VAL A 129 -16.48 -18.84 10.15
C VAL A 129 -15.18 -18.06 9.95
N ILE A 130 -15.01 -17.48 8.76
CA ILE A 130 -13.72 -16.87 8.36
C ILE A 130 -13.61 -15.44 8.85
N LEU A 131 -14.67 -14.62 8.81
CA LEU A 131 -14.62 -13.21 9.20
C LEU A 131 -14.04 -13.01 10.61
N PRO A 132 -14.50 -13.71 11.66
CA PRO A 132 -13.94 -13.51 13.01
C PRO A 132 -12.45 -13.88 13.11
N VAL A 133 -11.96 -14.79 12.29
CA VAL A 133 -10.53 -15.12 12.23
C VAL A 133 -9.76 -14.01 11.54
N MET A 134 -10.28 -13.53 10.40
CA MET A 134 -9.67 -12.42 9.65
C MET A 134 -9.63 -11.13 10.47
N GLU A 135 -10.68 -10.79 11.18
CA GLU A 135 -10.75 -9.63 12.08
C GLU A 135 -9.66 -9.68 13.16
N ARG A 136 -9.52 -10.83 13.84
CA ARG A 136 -8.46 -11.01 14.83
C ARG A 136 -7.06 -10.89 14.24
N MET A 137 -6.84 -11.45 13.05
CA MET A 137 -5.56 -11.33 12.35
C MET A 137 -5.27 -9.89 11.93
N GLN A 138 -6.26 -9.19 11.39
CA GLN A 138 -6.15 -7.78 11.02
C GLN A 138 -5.83 -6.91 12.24
N ASP A 139 -6.56 -7.06 13.34
CA ASP A 139 -6.30 -6.31 14.57
C ASP A 139 -4.86 -6.58 15.08
N TYR A 140 -4.43 -7.85 15.10
CA TYR A 140 -3.08 -8.22 15.50
C TYR A 140 -2.01 -7.57 14.61
N VAL A 141 -2.11 -7.72 13.29
CA VAL A 141 -1.14 -7.19 12.33
C VAL A 141 -1.12 -5.66 12.38
N TRP A 142 -2.29 -5.02 12.41
CA TRP A 142 -2.40 -3.57 12.56
C TRP A 142 -1.72 -3.06 13.82
N ARG A 143 -2.00 -3.66 14.99
CA ARG A 143 -1.35 -3.29 16.26
C ARG A 143 0.16 -3.48 16.22
N ARG A 144 0.65 -4.53 15.60
CA ARG A 144 2.11 -4.77 15.45
C ARG A 144 2.76 -3.67 14.60
N HIS A 145 2.17 -3.30 13.47
CA HIS A 145 2.68 -2.21 12.65
C HIS A 145 2.56 -0.84 13.35
N LEU A 146 1.45 -0.60 14.04
CA LEU A 146 1.27 0.63 14.81
C LEU A 146 2.33 0.77 15.90
N ALA A 147 2.57 -0.28 16.67
CA ALA A 147 3.59 -0.29 17.73
C ALA A 147 5.00 -0.08 17.16
N ALA A 148 5.35 -0.77 16.06
CA ALA A 148 6.66 -0.60 15.41
C ALA A 148 6.86 0.81 14.86
N THR A 149 5.81 1.41 14.28
CA THR A 149 5.86 2.78 13.76
C THR A 149 5.96 3.79 14.90
N ALA A 150 5.15 3.65 15.95
CA ALA A 150 5.20 4.52 17.12
C ALA A 150 6.57 4.47 17.83
N ALA A 151 7.16 3.28 17.95
CA ALA A 151 8.49 3.12 18.55
C ALA A 151 9.57 3.88 17.76
N ARG A 152 9.54 3.82 16.42
CA ARG A 152 10.46 4.59 15.57
C ARG A 152 10.24 6.09 15.74
N GLU A 153 8.98 6.56 15.67
CA GLU A 153 8.64 7.98 15.86
C GLU A 153 9.12 8.53 17.20
N LEU A 154 9.07 7.71 18.25
CA LEU A 154 9.49 8.10 19.59
C LEU A 154 11.02 8.07 19.75
N ALA A 155 11.72 7.16 19.05
CA ALA A 155 13.17 7.06 19.12
C ALA A 155 13.90 8.19 18.36
N GLU A 156 13.27 8.74 17.33
CA GLU A 156 13.87 9.72 16.40
C GLU A 156 13.52 11.18 16.74
N ARG A 157 13.02 11.48 17.94
CA ARG A 157 12.65 12.84 18.30
C ARG A 157 13.84 13.78 18.37
N ASP A 158 14.16 14.42 17.23
CA ASP A 158 14.71 15.76 17.21
C ASP A 158 13.51 16.75 17.06
N PRO A 159 13.21 17.57 18.08
CA PRO A 159 12.01 18.42 18.08
C PRO A 159 12.15 19.64 17.15
N GLY A 160 12.24 19.43 15.86
CA GLY A 160 12.38 20.53 14.91
C GLY A 160 12.54 20.17 13.46
N ALA A 161 12.60 18.90 13.10
CA ALA A 161 12.75 18.49 11.70
C ALA A 161 11.39 18.12 11.10
N ASP A 162 10.74 19.05 10.41
CA ASP A 162 9.55 18.79 9.57
C ASP A 162 9.87 17.88 8.37
N GLU A 163 11.15 17.75 8.00
CA GLU A 163 11.61 16.92 6.88
C GLU A 163 12.66 15.90 7.38
N ARG A 164 12.31 14.62 7.24
CA ARG A 164 13.25 13.53 7.53
C ARG A 164 14.12 13.25 6.34
N VAL A 165 15.41 13.11 6.57
CA VAL A 165 16.34 12.58 5.57
C VAL A 165 16.26 11.06 5.59
N GLN A 166 15.77 10.47 4.51
CA GLN A 166 15.64 9.02 4.34
C GLN A 166 16.22 8.57 3.01
N VAL A 167 16.45 7.29 2.86
CA VAL A 167 16.81 6.69 1.59
C VAL A 167 15.59 6.04 0.98
N ILE A 168 15.28 6.45 -0.23
CA ILE A 168 14.21 5.89 -1.05
C ILE A 168 14.80 4.92 -2.04
N GLY A 169 14.25 3.72 -2.10
CA GLY A 169 14.60 2.71 -3.09
C GLY A 169 13.39 2.29 -3.92
N PHE A 170 13.62 2.17 -5.23
CA PHE A 170 12.71 1.52 -6.15
C PHE A 170 13.39 0.31 -6.76
N ALA A 171 12.69 -0.82 -6.79
CA ALA A 171 13.10 -2.04 -7.46
C ALA A 171 12.02 -2.46 -8.47
N ASP A 172 12.39 -2.56 -9.74
CA ASP A 172 11.48 -2.76 -10.88
C ASP A 172 11.92 -3.98 -11.71
N ILE A 173 10.95 -4.83 -12.09
CA ILE A 173 11.20 -6.02 -12.90
C ILE A 173 11.45 -5.65 -14.36
N VAL A 174 12.59 -6.06 -14.90
CA VAL A 174 12.95 -5.77 -16.30
C VAL A 174 12.03 -6.50 -17.27
N GLY A 175 11.38 -5.72 -18.16
CA GLY A 175 10.60 -6.27 -19.25
C GLY A 175 9.23 -6.82 -18.88
N TYR A 176 8.73 -6.54 -17.68
CA TYR A 176 7.43 -6.98 -17.18
C TYR A 176 6.29 -6.76 -18.18
N THR A 177 6.15 -5.57 -18.75
CA THR A 177 5.09 -5.27 -19.75
C THR A 177 5.12 -6.19 -20.99
N ARG A 178 6.28 -6.77 -21.31
CA ARG A 178 6.40 -7.76 -22.39
C ARG A 178 6.03 -9.14 -21.91
N LEU A 179 6.49 -9.52 -20.71
CA LEU A 179 6.25 -10.83 -20.10
C LEU A 179 4.76 -11.11 -19.89
N ILE A 180 3.98 -10.12 -19.42
CA ILE A 180 2.55 -10.28 -19.16
C ILE A 180 1.72 -10.64 -20.40
N ARG A 181 2.25 -10.40 -21.61
CA ARG A 181 1.53 -10.76 -22.85
C ARG A 181 1.53 -12.25 -23.13
N ASP A 182 2.54 -12.95 -22.62
CA ASP A 182 2.79 -14.36 -22.91
C ASP A 182 2.44 -15.25 -21.70
N PHE A 183 2.11 -14.65 -20.55
CA PHE A 183 1.78 -15.36 -19.32
C PHE A 183 0.28 -15.61 -19.18
N THR A 184 -0.05 -16.77 -18.64
CA THR A 184 -1.37 -17.04 -18.10
C THR A 184 -1.58 -16.23 -16.79
N GLU A 185 -2.83 -16.01 -16.39
CA GLU A 185 -3.15 -15.32 -15.12
C GLU A 185 -2.46 -16.00 -13.92
N LEU A 186 -2.39 -17.32 -13.90
CA LEU A 186 -1.75 -18.07 -12.82
C LEU A 186 -0.23 -17.89 -12.78
N GLU A 187 0.42 -17.84 -13.93
CA GLU A 187 1.86 -17.59 -14.03
C GLU A 187 2.18 -16.16 -13.59
N LEU A 188 1.36 -15.20 -14.01
CA LEU A 188 1.50 -13.82 -13.61
C LEU A 188 1.31 -13.65 -12.08
N ALA A 189 0.29 -14.27 -11.51
CA ALA A 189 0.07 -14.24 -10.06
C ALA A 189 1.27 -14.81 -9.30
N ARG A 190 1.79 -15.97 -9.71
CA ARG A 190 2.99 -16.58 -9.10
C ARG A 190 4.23 -15.71 -9.20
N LEU A 191 4.42 -15.01 -10.32
CA LEU A 191 5.53 -14.09 -10.51
C LEU A 191 5.43 -12.90 -9.55
N ILE A 192 4.25 -12.27 -9.45
CA ILE A 192 4.00 -11.13 -8.55
C ILE A 192 4.16 -11.57 -7.10
N ASP A 193 3.50 -12.65 -6.68
CA ASP A 193 3.58 -13.16 -5.31
C ASP A 193 5.02 -13.51 -4.92
N GLY A 194 5.76 -14.14 -5.84
CA GLY A 194 7.18 -14.47 -5.63
C GLY A 194 8.05 -13.23 -5.48
N PHE A 195 7.83 -12.22 -6.30
CA PHE A 195 8.55 -10.95 -6.22
C PHE A 195 8.22 -10.17 -4.95
N GLU A 196 6.94 -10.01 -4.61
CA GLU A 196 6.51 -9.31 -3.40
C GLU A 196 7.00 -10.00 -2.12
N SER A 197 6.94 -11.33 -2.08
CA SER A 197 7.44 -12.12 -0.95
C SER A 197 8.94 -11.95 -0.76
N LEU A 198 9.72 -12.06 -1.85
CA LEU A 198 11.16 -11.86 -1.83
C LEU A 198 11.52 -10.45 -1.42
N ALA A 199 10.91 -9.45 -2.05
CA ALA A 199 11.18 -8.04 -1.76
C ALA A 199 10.81 -7.69 -0.33
N GLY A 200 9.64 -8.11 0.15
CA GLY A 200 9.20 -7.91 1.52
C GLY A 200 10.13 -8.53 2.55
N GLY A 201 10.58 -9.76 2.30
CA GLY A 201 11.53 -10.46 3.17
C GLY A 201 12.88 -9.75 3.25
N VAL A 202 13.52 -9.47 2.11
CA VAL A 202 14.83 -8.80 2.04
C VAL A 202 14.78 -7.39 2.65
N VAL A 203 13.71 -6.63 2.38
CA VAL A 203 13.53 -5.29 2.96
C VAL A 203 13.41 -5.37 4.48
N ALA A 204 12.62 -6.30 5.01
CA ALA A 204 12.41 -6.44 6.45
C ALA A 204 13.67 -6.93 7.18
N GLU A 205 14.42 -7.89 6.61
CA GLU A 205 15.66 -8.40 7.17
C GLU A 205 16.76 -7.34 7.28
N ASN A 206 16.72 -6.34 6.39
CA ASN A 206 17.68 -5.23 6.37
C ASN A 206 17.10 -3.92 6.92
N TYR A 207 16.18 -3.99 7.88
CA TYR A 207 15.60 -2.86 8.62
C TYR A 207 14.86 -1.83 7.76
N GLY A 208 14.53 -2.18 6.51
CA GLY A 208 13.75 -1.35 5.63
C GLY A 208 12.24 -1.49 5.86
N ARG A 209 11.50 -0.65 5.17
CA ARG A 209 10.04 -0.70 5.13
C ARG A 209 9.55 -0.62 3.69
N VAL A 210 8.76 -1.59 3.25
CA VAL A 210 8.01 -1.48 2.01
C VAL A 210 6.91 -0.42 2.21
N VAL A 211 6.88 0.57 1.34
CA VAL A 211 5.83 1.61 1.33
C VAL A 211 4.64 1.12 0.53
N LYS A 212 4.91 0.64 -0.68
CA LYS A 212 3.90 0.09 -1.59
C LYS A 212 4.52 -0.73 -2.69
N THR A 213 3.72 -1.61 -3.27
CA THR A 213 3.97 -2.27 -4.55
C THR A 213 3.05 -1.67 -5.60
N VAL A 214 3.53 -1.47 -6.82
CA VAL A 214 2.76 -0.96 -7.95
C VAL A 214 3.10 -1.82 -9.18
N GLY A 215 2.32 -2.88 -9.38
CA GLY A 215 2.56 -3.84 -10.44
C GLY A 215 3.89 -4.57 -10.23
N ASP A 216 4.87 -4.26 -11.05
CA ASP A 216 6.21 -4.85 -11.07
C ASP A 216 7.26 -4.05 -10.28
N GLU A 217 6.86 -2.99 -9.61
CA GLU A 217 7.75 -2.10 -8.87
C GLU A 217 7.47 -2.11 -7.36
N VAL A 218 8.51 -2.23 -6.55
CA VAL A 218 8.46 -2.08 -5.09
C VAL A 218 9.15 -0.78 -4.69
N LEU A 219 8.43 0.06 -3.92
CA LEU A 219 8.95 1.23 -3.25
C LEU A 219 9.25 0.89 -1.79
N PHE A 220 10.49 1.08 -1.38
CA PHE A 220 10.92 0.90 0.00
C PHE A 220 11.70 2.11 0.54
N VAL A 221 11.77 2.21 1.86
CA VAL A 221 12.44 3.28 2.60
C VAL A 221 13.33 2.68 3.67
N THR A 222 14.49 3.28 3.87
CA THR A 222 15.38 3.03 5.01
C THR A 222 15.86 4.34 5.63
N ASP A 223 16.38 4.27 6.86
CA ASP A 223 16.87 5.44 7.56
C ASP A 223 18.34 5.74 7.25
N ASN A 224 19.07 4.77 6.67
CA ASN A 224 20.46 4.98 6.26
C ASN A 224 20.84 4.30 4.94
N ALA A 225 21.92 4.80 4.33
CA ALA A 225 22.38 4.36 3.02
C ALA A 225 22.94 2.92 3.00
N ALA A 226 23.44 2.41 4.13
CA ALA A 226 23.97 1.05 4.18
C ALA A 226 22.85 0.01 4.13
N GLU A 227 21.78 0.22 4.88
CA GLU A 227 20.59 -0.64 4.84
C GLU A 227 20.01 -0.68 3.42
N ALA A 228 19.84 0.49 2.78
CA ALA A 228 19.35 0.55 1.41
C ALA A 228 20.28 -0.16 0.42
N ALA A 229 21.59 -0.04 0.59
CA ALA A 229 22.58 -0.72 -0.22
C ALA A 229 22.49 -2.24 -0.07
N GLU A 230 22.37 -2.73 1.17
CA GLU A 230 22.20 -4.16 1.44
C GLU A 230 20.90 -4.71 0.81
N ILE A 231 19.78 -4.01 1.00
CA ILE A 231 18.51 -4.38 0.36
C ILE A 231 18.69 -4.51 -1.15
N ALA A 232 19.22 -3.48 -1.79
CA ALA A 232 19.32 -3.43 -3.24
C ALA A 232 20.26 -4.50 -3.82
N LEU A 233 21.39 -4.74 -3.18
CA LEU A 233 22.36 -5.76 -3.60
C LEU A 233 21.81 -7.16 -3.35
N THR A 234 21.25 -7.42 -2.17
CA THR A 234 20.66 -8.71 -1.83
C THR A 234 19.48 -9.06 -2.74
N LEU A 235 18.60 -8.10 -3.06
CA LEU A 235 17.52 -8.33 -4.03
C LEU A 235 18.05 -8.82 -5.39
N ASN A 236 19.07 -8.17 -5.93
CA ASN A 236 19.68 -8.61 -7.19
C ASN A 236 20.36 -9.98 -7.07
N GLU A 237 21.00 -10.28 -5.94
CA GLU A 237 21.65 -11.55 -5.69
C GLU A 237 20.66 -12.71 -5.55
N GLU A 238 19.56 -12.51 -4.80
CA GLU A 238 18.53 -13.53 -4.63
C GLU A 238 17.77 -13.82 -5.93
N ILE A 239 17.46 -12.77 -6.70
CA ILE A 239 16.82 -12.94 -8.01
C ILE A 239 17.74 -13.67 -8.99
N ALA A 240 19.05 -13.41 -8.96
CA ALA A 240 20.01 -14.14 -9.81
C ALA A 240 20.12 -15.63 -9.49
N LYS A 241 19.64 -16.09 -8.33
CA LYS A 241 19.61 -17.51 -7.93
C LYS A 241 18.36 -18.24 -8.40
N THR A 242 17.35 -17.53 -8.90
CA THR A 242 16.08 -18.12 -9.34
C THR A 242 15.87 -17.86 -10.82
N ASP A 243 15.36 -18.87 -11.53
CA ASP A 243 14.93 -18.75 -12.93
C ASP A 243 13.49 -18.22 -13.04
N LEU A 244 12.81 -18.01 -11.93
CA LEU A 244 11.39 -17.61 -11.88
C LEU A 244 11.18 -16.12 -12.11
N LEU A 245 12.16 -15.29 -11.73
CA LEU A 245 12.05 -13.84 -11.75
C LEU A 245 13.04 -13.22 -12.71
N PRO A 246 12.62 -12.28 -13.57
CA PRO A 246 13.53 -11.51 -14.40
C PRO A 246 14.46 -10.63 -13.53
N PRO A 247 15.59 -10.18 -14.08
CA PRO A 247 16.48 -9.28 -13.39
C PRO A 247 15.79 -7.97 -13.01
N LEU A 248 16.24 -7.33 -11.90
CA LEU A 248 15.72 -6.04 -11.47
C LEU A 248 16.56 -4.87 -11.99
N ARG A 249 15.91 -3.72 -12.00
CA ARG A 249 16.56 -2.40 -12.02
C ARG A 249 16.29 -1.73 -10.69
N ILE A 250 17.31 -1.23 -10.03
CA ILE A 250 17.16 -0.62 -8.71
C ILE A 250 17.78 0.76 -8.70
N GLY A 251 17.06 1.73 -8.14
CA GLY A 251 17.52 3.10 -7.95
C GLY A 251 17.36 3.53 -6.50
N LEU A 252 18.43 4.12 -5.93
CA LEU A 252 18.45 4.62 -4.56
C LEU A 252 18.76 6.12 -4.56
N ALA A 253 18.00 6.88 -3.77
CA ALA A 253 18.27 8.30 -3.53
C ALA A 253 18.08 8.64 -2.06
N MET A 254 18.93 9.53 -1.53
CA MET A 254 18.91 9.97 -0.14
C MET A 254 18.64 11.47 -0.06
N GLY A 255 17.72 11.87 0.78
CA GLY A 255 17.38 13.28 0.99
C GLY A 255 16.11 13.50 1.77
N PRO A 256 15.66 14.77 1.84
CA PRO A 256 14.41 15.12 2.51
C PRO A 256 13.20 14.41 1.90
N VAL A 257 12.33 13.87 2.76
CA VAL A 257 11.12 13.14 2.39
C VAL A 257 9.97 13.59 3.27
N LEU A 258 8.83 13.90 2.67
CA LEU A 258 7.57 14.11 3.37
C LEU A 258 6.84 12.76 3.48
N ALA A 259 6.75 12.21 4.68
CA ALA A 259 5.91 11.06 4.96
C ALA A 259 4.48 11.53 5.29
N ARG A 260 3.49 11.06 4.55
CA ARG A 260 2.10 11.43 4.79
C ARG A 260 1.15 10.29 4.43
N PHE A 261 0.25 9.94 5.36
CA PHE A 261 -0.77 8.90 5.17
C PHE A 261 -0.20 7.54 4.69
N GLY A 262 0.97 7.15 5.21
CA GLY A 262 1.62 5.89 4.87
C GLY A 262 2.42 5.91 3.56
N ASP A 263 2.36 6.98 2.77
CA ASP A 263 3.13 7.19 1.55
C ASP A 263 4.28 8.20 1.74
N VAL A 264 5.16 8.30 0.76
CA VAL A 264 6.32 9.20 0.77
C VAL A 264 6.30 10.11 -0.46
N TYR A 265 6.65 11.39 -0.23
CA TYR A 265 6.63 12.44 -1.25
C TYR A 265 7.92 13.26 -1.22
N GLY A 266 8.28 13.85 -2.35
CA GLY A 266 9.41 14.77 -2.45
C GLY A 266 10.30 14.53 -3.67
N SER A 267 11.29 15.40 -3.82
CA SER A 267 12.27 15.31 -4.92
C SER A 267 13.10 14.03 -4.85
N THR A 268 13.39 13.55 -3.63
CA THR A 268 14.13 12.31 -3.38
C THR A 268 13.44 11.10 -3.99
N VAL A 269 12.11 11.00 -3.85
CA VAL A 269 11.30 9.93 -4.45
C VAL A 269 11.41 9.97 -5.98
N ASN A 270 11.31 11.17 -6.56
CA ASN A 270 11.42 11.34 -8.02
C ASN A 270 12.83 10.97 -8.53
N ILE A 271 13.89 11.30 -7.78
CA ILE A 271 15.27 10.95 -8.14
C ILE A 271 15.44 9.42 -8.13
N ALA A 272 15.02 8.74 -7.07
CA ALA A 272 15.10 7.29 -6.96
C ALA A 272 14.37 6.59 -8.12
N SER A 273 13.12 6.95 -8.40
CA SER A 273 12.34 6.42 -9.54
C SER A 273 13.05 6.67 -10.89
N ARG A 274 13.66 7.84 -11.08
CA ARG A 274 14.42 8.13 -12.30
C ARG A 274 15.69 7.29 -12.44
N LEU A 275 16.41 7.07 -11.34
CA LEU A 275 17.56 6.19 -11.33
C LEU A 275 17.16 4.76 -11.71
N THR A 276 16.05 4.25 -11.17
CA THR A 276 15.49 2.94 -11.53
C THR A 276 15.21 2.86 -13.03
N SER A 277 14.53 3.86 -13.58
CA SER A 277 14.13 3.86 -14.99
C SER A 277 15.30 3.84 -15.98
N VAL A 278 16.49 4.33 -15.58
CA VAL A 278 17.71 4.37 -16.40
C VAL A 278 18.75 3.32 -16.02
N ALA A 279 18.52 2.58 -14.94
CA ALA A 279 19.37 1.48 -14.52
C ALA A 279 19.34 0.34 -15.56
N ARG A 280 20.48 -0.32 -15.73
CA ARG A 280 20.57 -1.52 -16.57
C ARG A 280 19.99 -2.73 -15.82
N PRO A 281 19.55 -3.77 -16.54
CA PRO A 281 19.20 -5.04 -15.91
C PRO A 281 20.26 -5.50 -14.91
N ALA A 282 19.84 -6.04 -13.77
CA ALA A 282 20.69 -6.51 -12.67
C ALA A 282 21.67 -5.43 -12.15
N SER A 283 21.27 -4.16 -12.14
CA SER A 283 22.13 -3.08 -11.65
C SER A 283 21.43 -2.19 -10.62
N VAL A 284 22.23 -1.64 -9.72
CA VAL A 284 21.81 -0.64 -8.72
C VAL A 284 22.45 0.69 -9.07
N LEU A 285 21.64 1.72 -9.24
CA LEU A 285 22.10 3.09 -9.38
C LEU A 285 21.78 3.89 -8.12
N VAL A 286 22.72 4.71 -7.69
CA VAL A 286 22.57 5.56 -6.52
C VAL A 286 22.85 7.02 -6.88
N ASP A 287 22.21 7.94 -6.17
CA ASP A 287 22.47 9.36 -6.28
C ASP A 287 23.78 9.78 -5.59
N ARG A 288 24.05 11.10 -5.60
CA ARG A 288 25.23 11.68 -4.98
C ARG A 288 25.28 11.49 -3.48
N GLU A 289 24.15 11.63 -2.82
CA GLU A 289 24.00 11.61 -1.37
C GLU A 289 24.21 10.20 -0.83
N VAL A 290 23.61 9.19 -1.44
CA VAL A 290 23.85 7.76 -1.14
C VAL A 290 25.33 7.42 -1.42
N ALA A 291 25.87 7.84 -2.58
CA ALA A 291 27.26 7.58 -2.92
C ALA A 291 28.24 8.24 -1.93
N ALA A 292 27.93 9.43 -1.42
CA ALA A 292 28.73 10.11 -0.40
C ALA A 292 28.67 9.39 0.94
N ALA A 293 27.50 8.93 1.36
CA ALA A 293 27.29 8.19 2.61
C ALA A 293 27.98 6.81 2.63
N LEU A 294 28.07 6.15 1.46
CA LEU A 294 28.73 4.85 1.33
C LEU A 294 30.25 4.96 1.06
N ARG A 295 30.78 6.15 0.81
CA ARG A 295 32.18 6.33 0.49
C ARG A 295 33.09 5.92 1.65
N GLY A 296 34.11 5.11 1.35
CA GLY A 296 35.07 4.61 2.34
C GLY A 296 34.65 3.35 3.07
N ARG A 297 33.45 2.86 2.82
CA ARG A 297 33.03 1.54 3.30
C ARG A 297 33.63 0.45 2.40
N ALA A 298 34.34 -0.48 2.99
CA ALA A 298 35.10 -1.52 2.27
C ALA A 298 34.16 -2.51 1.52
N GLU A 299 32.92 -2.64 2.00
CA GLU A 299 31.92 -3.56 1.48
C GLU A 299 31.35 -3.16 0.11
N TYR A 300 31.50 -1.86 -0.26
CA TYR A 300 30.86 -1.30 -1.44
C TYR A 300 31.85 -0.69 -2.43
N ARG A 301 31.62 -0.96 -3.71
CA ARG A 301 32.29 -0.33 -4.83
C ARG A 301 31.33 0.60 -5.58
N LEU A 302 31.70 1.89 -5.66
CA LEU A 302 30.96 2.92 -6.37
C LEU A 302 31.65 3.29 -7.67
N ILE A 303 30.97 3.13 -8.80
CA ILE A 303 31.49 3.40 -10.14
C ILE A 303 30.67 4.55 -10.74
N SER A 304 31.31 5.69 -11.04
CA SER A 304 30.61 6.82 -11.68
C SER A 304 30.11 6.44 -13.07
N VAL A 305 28.82 6.67 -13.34
CA VAL A 305 28.18 6.32 -14.62
C VAL A 305 28.14 7.52 -15.59
N GLY A 306 28.66 8.67 -15.15
CA GLY A 306 28.63 9.92 -15.92
C GLY A 306 27.27 10.64 -15.84
N PRO A 307 27.11 11.80 -16.48
CA PRO A 307 25.85 12.52 -16.49
C PRO A 307 24.81 11.78 -17.31
N THR A 308 23.81 11.24 -16.63
CA THR A 308 22.69 10.55 -17.29
C THR A 308 21.74 11.61 -17.84
N LYS A 309 21.39 11.53 -19.13
CA LYS A 309 20.35 12.36 -19.74
C LYS A 309 18.98 11.89 -19.25
N VAL A 310 18.55 12.42 -18.12
CA VAL A 310 17.20 12.15 -17.60
C VAL A 310 16.31 13.33 -17.94
N GLN A 311 15.14 13.07 -18.55
CA GLN A 311 14.14 14.12 -18.80
C GLN A 311 13.80 14.83 -17.48
N SER A 312 13.81 16.15 -17.48
CA SER A 312 13.52 17.06 -16.35
C SER A 312 14.63 17.27 -15.29
N PHE A 313 15.71 16.48 -15.28
CA PHE A 313 16.86 16.73 -14.41
C PHE A 313 18.14 16.89 -15.24
N ARG A 314 18.50 18.13 -15.59
CA ARG A 314 19.78 18.42 -16.25
C ARG A 314 20.92 18.18 -15.27
N GLY A 315 21.70 17.09 -15.47
CA GLY A 315 22.93 16.86 -14.75
C GLY A 315 22.80 15.93 -13.53
N LEU A 316 21.80 15.04 -13.46
CA LEU A 316 21.77 14.00 -12.45
C LEU A 316 23.01 13.12 -12.57
N ARG A 317 23.86 13.17 -11.55
CA ARG A 317 25.05 12.30 -11.44
C ARG A 317 24.64 11.03 -10.73
N ALA A 318 24.95 9.89 -11.31
CA ALA A 318 24.66 8.58 -10.76
C ALA A 318 25.93 7.74 -10.61
N TRP A 319 25.91 6.84 -9.66
CA TRP A 319 26.95 5.82 -9.45
C TRP A 319 26.30 4.44 -9.48
N ALA A 320 26.97 3.52 -10.15
CA ALA A 320 26.63 2.11 -10.03
C ALA A 320 27.20 1.57 -8.72
N LEU A 321 26.35 0.97 -7.90
CA LEU A 321 26.71 0.33 -6.65
C LEU A 321 26.91 -1.17 -6.89
N ARG A 322 28.00 -1.72 -6.33
CA ARG A 322 28.33 -3.15 -6.36
C ARG A 322 28.91 -3.56 -5.01
N ARG A 323 28.89 -4.84 -4.69
CA ARG A 323 29.74 -5.37 -3.62
C ARG A 323 31.21 -5.27 -4.02
N SER A 324 32.07 -5.04 -3.04
CA SER A 324 33.50 -5.24 -3.20
C SER A 324 33.80 -6.73 -3.26
N GLU A 325 34.74 -7.14 -4.09
CA GLU A 325 35.22 -8.52 -4.16
C GLU A 325 36.12 -8.84 -2.96
#